data_c7861ef0e2e4a8dd70633605a560fba3
#
_entry.id   c7861ef0e2e4a8dd70633605a560fba3
#
_cell.length_a   1.000
_cell.length_b   1.000
_cell.length_c   1.000
_cell.angle_alpha   90.00
_cell.angle_beta   90.00
_cell.angle_gamma   90.00
#
_symmetry.space_group_name_H-M   'P 1'
#
loop_
_entity.id
_entity.type
_entity.pdbx_description
1 polymer ?
#
loop_
_entity_poly.entity_id
_entity_poly.type
_entity_poly.pdbx_seq_one_letter_code
_entity_poly.pdbx_strand_id
1 'polypeptide(L)'
;MPEADVSKKEKNFYADIPQKNELFFLKGSNNYDWGMKNRLARIFNPASGRTVMLAFDHGYFQGPTTGLERVDISILPLAPYADALMLTRGILRSIIPPSTQKAVVMRASGGPSILKELSNEQIAVDMEDAVRMNVSAVAVQVFVGGEFETQSVHNLTRLVDAGMRAGIPVLGVTAVGKDMVRDAKYMRLAVRICAELGAAFVKTYYVEQDFESVTASCPVPIVIAGGKKLPEPEALDMAYNAISRGASGVDMGRNIFQSDAPTAMIQAVRKVVHEGMKPKEAFEFYEKMKKSN
;
A
#
# COMPACT_ATOMS: atom_id res chain seq x y z
N MET A 1 19.57 9.74 47.14
CA MET A 1 19.32 10.14 45.71
C MET A 1 18.58 11.47 45.76
N PRO A 2 18.93 12.47 44.94
CA PRO A 2 18.18 13.70 44.90
C PRO A 2 16.80 13.40 44.27
N GLU A 3 15.75 13.51 45.06
CA GLU A 3 14.39 13.51 44.49
C GLU A 3 14.10 14.87 43.89
N ALA A 4 13.75 14.91 42.64
CA ALA A 4 13.40 16.13 41.94
C ALA A 4 12.06 16.73 42.41
N ASP A 5 11.31 15.99 43.22
CA ASP A 5 10.00 16.40 43.72
C ASP A 5 10.03 16.41 45.26
N VAL A 6 9.91 17.60 45.81
CA VAL A 6 9.88 17.85 47.29
C VAL A 6 8.44 17.88 47.82
N SER A 7 7.42 17.45 47.06
CA SER A 7 6.05 17.45 47.56
C SER A 7 5.88 16.38 48.66
N LYS A 8 5.30 16.77 49.80
CA LYS A 8 4.96 15.85 50.90
C LYS A 8 3.74 14.99 50.65
N LYS A 9 3.16 15.06 49.45
CA LYS A 9 2.03 14.20 49.07
C LYS A 9 2.53 12.84 48.64
N GLU A 10 1.95 11.79 49.21
CA GLU A 10 2.16 10.42 48.76
C GLU A 10 1.83 10.32 47.24
N LYS A 11 2.78 9.79 46.51
CA LYS A 11 2.60 9.51 45.07
C LYS A 11 1.69 8.30 44.90
N ASN A 12 0.62 8.41 44.10
CA ASN A 12 -0.17 7.27 43.69
C ASN A 12 0.53 6.61 42.51
N PHE A 13 0.97 5.37 42.67
CA PHE A 13 1.63 4.57 41.62
C PHE A 13 0.63 3.71 40.84
N TYR A 14 -0.68 3.79 41.14
CA TYR A 14 -1.74 3.05 40.46
C TYR A 14 -1.47 1.53 40.41
N ALA A 15 -0.90 0.97 41.47
CA ALA A 15 -0.51 -0.43 41.55
C ALA A 15 -1.69 -1.41 41.48
N ASP A 16 -2.88 -0.91 41.77
CA ASP A 16 -4.17 -1.59 41.66
C ASP A 16 -4.79 -1.56 40.26
N ILE A 17 -4.22 -0.78 39.35
CA ILE A 17 -4.72 -0.66 37.98
C ILE A 17 -3.84 -1.48 37.04
N PRO A 18 -4.41 -2.50 36.34
CA PRO A 18 -3.66 -3.25 35.36
C PRO A 18 -3.11 -2.35 34.24
N GLN A 19 -1.85 -2.58 33.84
CA GLN A 19 -1.27 -1.88 32.71
C GLN A 19 -2.05 -2.22 31.43
N LYS A 20 -2.46 -1.20 30.69
CA LYS A 20 -3.10 -1.33 29.39
C LYS A 20 -2.05 -1.18 28.30
N ASN A 21 -1.89 -2.20 27.48
CA ASN A 21 -1.10 -2.15 26.26
C ASN A 21 -2.03 -2.21 25.06
N GLU A 22 -2.12 -1.14 24.29
CA GLU A 22 -2.74 -1.18 22.98
C GLU A 22 -1.77 -1.86 22.02
N LEU A 23 -2.16 -3.06 21.54
CA LEU A 23 -1.35 -3.83 20.62
C LEU A 23 -1.85 -3.59 19.19
N PHE A 24 -0.94 -3.19 18.31
CA PHE A 24 -1.20 -3.21 16.88
C PHE A 24 -0.98 -4.63 16.36
N PHE A 25 -2.05 -5.24 15.84
CA PHE A 25 -1.99 -6.54 15.19
C PHE A 25 -2.27 -6.40 13.70
N LEU A 26 -1.35 -6.92 12.89
CA LEU A 26 -1.51 -7.09 11.46
C LEU A 26 -1.01 -8.50 11.11
N LYS A 27 -1.70 -9.17 10.19
CA LYS A 27 -1.35 -10.53 9.75
C LYS A 27 0.16 -10.62 9.45
N GLY A 28 0.84 -11.60 10.04
CA GLY A 28 2.28 -11.83 9.83
C GLY A 28 3.25 -10.88 10.56
N SER A 29 2.76 -9.90 11.33
CA SER A 29 3.62 -8.89 11.98
C SER A 29 4.09 -9.21 13.39
N ASN A 30 3.75 -10.37 13.95
CA ASN A 30 4.00 -10.70 15.36
C ASN A 30 5.46 -10.53 15.77
N ASN A 31 6.39 -10.97 14.93
CA ASN A 31 7.82 -11.00 15.21
C ASN A 31 8.57 -9.74 14.75
N TYR A 32 7.85 -8.71 14.25
CA TYR A 32 8.49 -7.45 13.88
C TYR A 32 8.77 -6.60 15.13
N ASP A 33 9.87 -5.84 15.06
CA ASP A 33 10.20 -4.84 16.05
C ASP A 33 9.20 -3.67 16.06
N TRP A 34 9.34 -2.79 17.06
CA TRP A 34 8.46 -1.64 17.21
C TRP A 34 8.51 -0.70 16.01
N GLY A 35 9.70 -0.47 15.42
CA GLY A 35 9.87 0.43 14.28
C GLY A 35 9.13 -0.07 13.03
N MET A 36 9.23 -1.37 12.74
CA MET A 36 8.47 -2.03 11.67
C MET A 36 6.96 -1.91 11.91
N LYS A 37 6.50 -2.23 13.13
CA LYS A 37 5.06 -2.15 13.50
C LYS A 37 4.53 -0.72 13.44
N ASN A 38 5.30 0.27 13.89
CA ASN A 38 4.92 1.68 13.81
C ASN A 38 4.74 2.15 12.37
N ARG A 39 5.65 1.76 11.47
CA ARG A 39 5.53 2.08 10.06
C ARG A 39 4.33 1.40 9.41
N LEU A 40 4.09 0.12 9.73
CA LEU A 40 2.90 -0.59 9.23
C LEU A 40 1.60 0.02 9.78
N ALA A 41 1.56 0.46 11.04
CA ALA A 41 0.41 1.13 11.64
C ALA A 41 0.11 2.51 11.03
N ARG A 42 1.09 3.12 10.37
CA ARG A 42 0.89 4.36 9.58
C ARG A 42 0.30 4.06 8.20
N ILE A 43 0.55 2.86 7.64
CA ILE A 43 0.01 2.43 6.35
C ILE A 43 -1.37 1.81 6.53
N PHE A 44 -1.52 0.90 7.48
CA PHE A 44 -2.77 0.22 7.80
C PHE A 44 -3.42 0.89 9.01
N ASN A 45 -4.63 1.40 8.83
CA ASN A 45 -5.36 2.05 9.92
C ASN A 45 -5.57 1.08 11.09
N PRO A 46 -5.07 1.38 12.30
CA PRO A 46 -5.16 0.46 13.45
C PRO A 46 -6.59 0.06 13.83
N ALA A 47 -7.57 0.94 13.60
CA ALA A 47 -8.96 0.67 13.95
C ALA A 47 -9.64 -0.35 13.02
N SER A 48 -9.27 -0.37 11.74
CA SER A 48 -9.87 -1.27 10.74
C SER A 48 -8.95 -2.41 10.30
N GLY A 49 -7.64 -2.29 10.56
CA GLY A 49 -6.60 -3.18 10.01
C GLY A 49 -6.45 -3.06 8.49
N ARG A 50 -7.00 -2.00 7.88
CA ARG A 50 -7.11 -1.83 6.42
C ARG A 50 -6.43 -0.56 5.94
N THR A 51 -6.25 -0.45 4.61
CA THR A 51 -5.60 0.71 3.98
C THR A 51 -6.22 1.08 2.64
N VAL A 52 -6.28 2.38 2.37
CA VAL A 52 -6.49 2.95 1.04
C VAL A 52 -5.21 3.65 0.62
N MET A 53 -4.42 2.99 -0.22
CA MET A 53 -3.20 3.55 -0.79
C MET A 53 -3.51 4.17 -2.15
N LEU A 54 -3.00 5.37 -2.38
CA LEU A 54 -3.10 6.07 -3.68
C LEU A 54 -1.80 5.84 -4.45
N ALA A 55 -1.87 5.07 -5.56
CA ALA A 55 -0.72 4.68 -6.37
C ALA A 55 -0.56 5.59 -7.60
N PHE A 56 0.57 6.26 -7.71
CA PHE A 56 0.96 7.09 -8.87
C PHE A 56 2.45 6.97 -9.22
N ASP A 57 3.04 5.84 -8.86
CA ASP A 57 4.44 5.51 -9.16
C ASP A 57 4.70 5.11 -10.61
N HIS A 58 3.66 4.74 -11.36
CA HIS A 58 3.79 4.21 -12.73
C HIS A 58 4.13 5.28 -13.78
N GLY A 59 4.05 6.55 -13.43
CA GLY A 59 4.49 7.64 -14.32
C GLY A 59 5.94 7.55 -14.74
N TYR A 60 6.83 6.91 -13.96
CA TYR A 60 8.23 6.79 -14.33
C TYR A 60 8.45 5.94 -15.60
N PHE A 61 7.63 4.90 -15.81
CA PHE A 61 7.79 4.01 -16.96
C PHE A 61 6.77 4.22 -18.06
N GLN A 62 5.63 4.84 -17.75
CA GLN A 62 4.56 5.15 -18.72
C GLN A 62 4.58 6.61 -19.19
N GLY A 63 5.29 7.50 -18.49
CA GLY A 63 5.24 8.92 -18.74
C GLY A 63 4.04 9.62 -18.11
N PRO A 64 3.74 10.87 -18.50
CA PRO A 64 2.61 11.65 -17.99
C PRO A 64 1.30 11.19 -18.62
N THR A 65 0.83 10.00 -18.21
CA THR A 65 -0.47 9.46 -18.64
C THR A 65 -1.63 10.27 -18.06
N THR A 66 -2.83 10.07 -18.62
CA THR A 66 -4.05 10.77 -18.17
C THR A 66 -4.20 10.77 -16.65
N GLY A 67 -4.31 11.95 -16.07
CA GLY A 67 -4.37 12.20 -14.64
C GLY A 67 -3.01 12.30 -13.94
N LEU A 68 -1.89 12.11 -14.63
CA LEU A 68 -0.53 12.29 -14.14
C LEU A 68 0.28 13.34 -14.92
N GLU A 69 -0.38 14.13 -15.76
CA GLU A 69 0.25 15.23 -16.50
C GLU A 69 0.82 16.29 -15.54
N ARG A 70 0.08 16.57 -14.49
CA ARG A 70 0.42 17.53 -13.44
C ARG A 70 0.06 16.96 -12.08
N VAL A 71 0.96 16.18 -11.50
CA VAL A 71 0.77 15.46 -10.21
C VAL A 71 0.45 16.42 -9.06
N ASP A 72 1.02 17.62 -9.09
CA ASP A 72 0.74 18.71 -8.14
C ASP A 72 -0.73 19.20 -8.19
N ILE A 73 -1.37 19.09 -9.33
CA ILE A 73 -2.77 19.50 -9.54
C ILE A 73 -3.73 18.32 -9.34
N SER A 74 -3.41 17.16 -9.93
CA SER A 74 -4.34 16.03 -9.98
C SER A 74 -4.29 15.12 -8.76
N ILE A 75 -3.14 14.99 -8.10
CA ILE A 75 -2.92 14.02 -7.03
C ILE A 75 -2.92 14.67 -5.63
N LEU A 76 -2.30 15.85 -5.46
CA LEU A 76 -2.21 16.47 -4.14
C LEU A 76 -3.58 16.70 -3.47
N PRO A 77 -4.65 17.09 -4.18
CA PRO A 77 -5.98 17.22 -3.56
C PRO A 77 -6.58 15.92 -3.06
N LEU A 78 -6.09 14.76 -3.55
CA LEU A 78 -6.55 13.44 -3.15
C LEU A 78 -5.79 12.89 -1.93
N ALA A 79 -4.56 13.37 -1.71
CA ALA A 79 -3.70 12.89 -0.64
C ALA A 79 -4.33 12.91 0.76
N PRO A 80 -5.14 13.93 1.17
CA PRO A 80 -5.80 13.93 2.48
C PRO A 80 -6.69 12.71 2.73
N TYR A 81 -7.26 12.12 1.69
CA TYR A 81 -8.20 11.00 1.75
C TYR A 81 -7.51 9.64 1.65
N ALA A 82 -6.23 9.56 1.29
CA ALA A 82 -5.46 8.33 1.32
C ALA A 82 -4.91 8.04 2.73
N ASP A 83 -4.71 6.77 3.07
CA ASP A 83 -3.94 6.37 4.26
C ASP A 83 -2.44 6.42 3.93
N ALA A 84 -2.07 5.97 2.73
CA ALA A 84 -0.70 6.00 2.24
C ALA A 84 -0.61 6.46 0.78
N LEU A 85 0.55 6.96 0.40
CA LEU A 85 0.88 7.38 -0.96
C LEU A 85 1.95 6.44 -1.53
N MET A 86 1.66 5.76 -2.65
CA MET A 86 2.66 4.96 -3.37
C MET A 86 3.19 5.76 -4.57
N LEU A 87 4.48 6.08 -4.53
CA LEU A 87 5.10 7.05 -5.43
C LEU A 87 6.60 6.76 -5.66
N THR A 88 7.22 7.52 -6.54
CA THR A 88 8.66 7.45 -6.81
C THR A 88 9.44 8.49 -6.02
N ARG A 89 10.75 8.25 -5.85
CA ARG A 89 11.68 9.17 -5.17
C ARG A 89 11.65 10.59 -5.73
N GLY A 90 11.63 10.72 -7.05
CA GLY A 90 11.61 12.04 -7.71
C GLY A 90 10.35 12.84 -7.39
N ILE A 91 9.20 12.19 -7.45
CA ILE A 91 7.90 12.81 -7.11
C ILE A 91 7.84 13.18 -5.62
N LEU A 92 8.33 12.32 -4.73
CA LEU A 92 8.40 12.65 -3.30
C LEU A 92 9.17 13.94 -3.04
N ARG A 93 10.35 14.06 -3.65
CA ARG A 93 11.24 15.21 -3.44
C ARG A 93 10.74 16.52 -4.04
N SER A 94 10.05 16.44 -5.19
CA SER A 94 9.72 17.63 -5.99
C SER A 94 8.30 18.13 -5.81
N ILE A 95 7.36 17.26 -5.37
CA ILE A 95 5.93 17.60 -5.40
C ILE A 95 5.28 17.43 -4.03
N ILE A 96 5.62 16.38 -3.28
CA ILE A 96 4.93 16.13 -2.00
C ILE A 96 5.40 17.13 -0.95
N PRO A 97 4.50 17.91 -0.32
CA PRO A 97 4.88 18.86 0.71
C PRO A 97 5.56 18.16 1.89
N PRO A 98 6.69 18.68 2.40
CA PRO A 98 7.38 18.08 3.55
C PRO A 98 6.55 18.10 4.85
N SER A 99 5.49 18.89 4.89
CA SER A 99 4.52 18.92 5.99
C SER A 99 3.51 17.76 5.98
N THR A 100 3.53 16.90 4.95
CA THR A 100 2.62 15.76 4.87
C THR A 100 2.78 14.82 6.06
N GLN A 101 1.64 14.37 6.62
CA GLN A 101 1.60 13.35 7.66
C GLN A 101 1.23 11.96 7.09
N LYS A 102 1.12 11.86 5.76
CA LYS A 102 0.74 10.60 5.11
C LYS A 102 1.90 9.62 5.09
N ALA A 103 1.58 8.35 5.30
CA ALA A 103 2.54 7.29 5.08
C ALA A 103 2.99 7.30 3.62
N VAL A 104 4.29 7.12 3.39
CA VAL A 104 4.87 7.03 2.05
C VAL A 104 5.37 5.61 1.83
N VAL A 105 4.88 4.98 0.76
CA VAL A 105 5.37 3.71 0.23
C VAL A 105 6.14 4.04 -1.05
N MET A 106 7.46 4.06 -0.96
CA MET A 106 8.30 4.53 -2.05
C MET A 106 8.74 3.38 -2.96
N ARG A 107 8.48 3.50 -4.25
CA ARG A 107 9.00 2.54 -5.23
C ARG A 107 10.53 2.57 -5.22
N ALA A 108 11.13 1.40 -4.92
CA ALA A 108 12.58 1.23 -4.84
C ALA A 108 13.17 0.46 -6.02
N SER A 109 12.35 -0.21 -6.83
CA SER A 109 12.78 -0.85 -8.07
C SER A 109 12.42 -0.01 -9.29
N GLY A 110 13.22 -0.11 -10.33
CA GLY A 110 12.99 0.58 -11.60
C GLY A 110 13.94 0.04 -12.69
N GLY A 111 13.61 0.37 -13.91
CA GLY A 111 14.37 -0.13 -15.06
C GLY A 111 13.80 0.41 -16.38
N PRO A 112 13.36 -0.46 -17.29
CA PRO A 112 12.91 -0.05 -18.60
C PRO A 112 11.58 0.72 -18.56
N SER A 113 11.34 1.46 -19.64
CA SER A 113 10.04 2.07 -19.95
C SER A 113 9.15 1.10 -20.73
N ILE A 114 7.89 1.51 -20.96
CA ILE A 114 6.93 0.78 -21.80
C ILE A 114 7.40 0.51 -23.25
N LEU A 115 8.50 1.12 -23.64
CA LEU A 115 9.12 0.90 -24.97
C LEU A 115 9.94 -0.41 -25.02
N LYS A 116 10.18 -1.04 -23.88
CA LYS A 116 10.96 -2.27 -23.73
C LYS A 116 10.25 -3.28 -22.84
N GLU A 117 10.89 -4.44 -22.63
CA GLU A 117 10.42 -5.46 -21.68
C GLU A 117 10.51 -4.91 -20.24
N LEU A 118 9.40 -4.90 -19.53
CA LEU A 118 9.28 -4.25 -18.23
C LEU A 118 9.83 -5.08 -17.07
N SER A 119 10.04 -6.39 -17.25
CA SER A 119 10.47 -7.27 -16.14
C SER A 119 11.93 -7.09 -15.72
N ASN A 120 12.77 -6.42 -16.54
CA ASN A 120 14.18 -6.18 -16.22
C ASN A 120 14.36 -4.96 -15.31
N GLU A 121 13.78 -5.01 -14.11
CA GLU A 121 13.99 -3.98 -13.11
C GLU A 121 15.18 -4.29 -12.19
N GLN A 122 15.81 -3.22 -11.72
CA GLN A 122 16.91 -3.24 -10.76
C GLN A 122 16.50 -2.45 -9.50
N ILE A 123 17.27 -2.59 -8.42
CA ILE A 123 17.13 -1.70 -7.26
C ILE A 123 17.61 -0.31 -7.70
N ALA A 124 16.70 0.67 -7.66
CA ALA A 124 16.92 2.05 -8.11
C ALA A 124 17.04 3.03 -6.94
N VAL A 125 16.72 2.61 -5.72
CA VAL A 125 16.81 3.41 -4.49
C VAL A 125 17.41 2.56 -3.38
N ASP A 126 18.48 3.05 -2.78
CA ASP A 126 19.11 2.43 -1.62
C ASP A 126 18.26 2.64 -0.35
N MET A 127 18.36 1.68 0.58
CA MET A 127 17.62 1.74 1.84
C MET A 127 18.01 2.95 2.69
N GLU A 128 19.25 3.39 2.66
CA GLU A 128 19.72 4.59 3.34
C GLU A 128 19.00 5.86 2.86
N ASP A 129 18.76 5.97 1.55
CA ASP A 129 17.99 7.08 0.97
C ASP A 129 16.53 7.01 1.41
N ALA A 130 15.95 5.80 1.52
CA ALA A 130 14.61 5.58 2.04
C ALA A 130 14.47 6.01 3.52
N VAL A 131 15.45 5.65 4.35
CA VAL A 131 15.52 6.10 5.77
C VAL A 131 15.58 7.62 5.84
N ARG A 132 16.49 8.23 5.08
CA ARG A 132 16.70 9.68 5.06
C ARG A 132 15.46 10.46 4.60
N MET A 133 14.64 9.88 3.74
CA MET A 133 13.36 10.46 3.29
C MET A 133 12.17 10.08 4.20
N ASN A 134 12.44 9.42 5.33
CA ASN A 134 11.41 9.05 6.32
C ASN A 134 10.22 8.29 5.73
N VAL A 135 10.45 7.38 4.78
CA VAL A 135 9.38 6.59 4.18
C VAL A 135 8.84 5.54 5.17
N SER A 136 7.59 5.19 5.00
CA SER A 136 6.94 4.16 5.84
C SER A 136 7.14 2.74 5.30
N ALA A 137 7.41 2.59 4.00
CA ALA A 137 7.79 1.33 3.37
C ALA A 137 8.48 1.60 2.03
N VAL A 138 9.16 0.59 1.50
CA VAL A 138 9.62 0.56 0.11
C VAL A 138 8.84 -0.49 -0.68
N ALA A 139 8.64 -0.25 -1.97
CA ALA A 139 7.96 -1.17 -2.88
C ALA A 139 8.91 -1.67 -3.96
N VAL A 140 8.82 -2.95 -4.26
CA VAL A 140 9.61 -3.63 -5.29
C VAL A 140 8.72 -4.50 -6.17
N GLN A 141 8.88 -4.40 -7.48
CA GLN A 141 8.13 -5.21 -8.41
C GLN A 141 8.76 -6.60 -8.57
N VAL A 142 7.91 -7.64 -8.56
CA VAL A 142 8.29 -9.06 -8.72
C VAL A 142 7.52 -9.62 -9.90
N PHE A 143 8.26 -10.07 -10.92
CA PHE A 143 7.72 -10.52 -12.20
C PHE A 143 7.75 -12.04 -12.28
N VAL A 144 6.82 -12.70 -11.60
CA VAL A 144 6.71 -14.17 -11.59
C VAL A 144 6.32 -14.68 -12.99
N GLY A 145 7.12 -15.60 -13.54
CA GLY A 145 6.95 -16.09 -14.89
C GLY A 145 7.47 -15.15 -15.99
N GLY A 146 8.10 -14.03 -15.64
CA GLY A 146 8.74 -13.12 -16.59
C GLY A 146 10.17 -13.55 -16.95
N GLU A 147 10.72 -13.00 -18.01
CA GLU A 147 12.09 -13.27 -18.46
C GLU A 147 13.14 -13.00 -17.38
N PHE A 148 12.92 -11.94 -16.58
CA PHE A 148 13.84 -11.52 -15.51
C PHE A 148 13.27 -11.83 -14.11
N GLU A 149 12.54 -12.95 -13.98
CA GLU A 149 11.97 -13.38 -12.68
C GLU A 149 13.03 -13.45 -11.59
N THR A 150 14.13 -14.17 -11.83
CA THR A 150 15.21 -14.34 -10.85
C THR A 150 15.78 -13.02 -10.38
N GLN A 151 15.97 -12.05 -11.27
CA GLN A 151 16.45 -10.71 -10.92
C GLN A 151 15.44 -9.98 -10.03
N SER A 152 14.15 -10.03 -10.36
CA SER A 152 13.10 -9.35 -9.59
C SER A 152 12.93 -9.96 -8.18
N VAL A 153 13.02 -11.27 -8.08
CA VAL A 153 13.03 -12.01 -6.82
C VAL A 153 14.27 -11.65 -5.97
N HIS A 154 15.44 -11.57 -6.59
CA HIS A 154 16.67 -11.15 -5.92
C HIS A 154 16.60 -9.71 -5.42
N ASN A 155 16.01 -8.79 -6.20
CA ASN A 155 15.76 -7.41 -5.76
C ASN A 155 14.88 -7.37 -4.50
N LEU A 156 13.84 -8.21 -4.45
CA LEU A 156 12.97 -8.32 -3.26
C LEU A 156 13.78 -8.75 -2.04
N THR A 157 14.53 -9.84 -2.14
CA THR A 157 15.30 -10.37 -0.99
C THR A 157 16.33 -9.39 -0.47
N ARG A 158 17.05 -8.71 -1.36
CA ARG A 158 18.02 -7.67 -0.98
C ARG A 158 17.36 -6.48 -0.26
N LEU A 159 16.20 -6.04 -0.74
CA LEU A 159 15.46 -4.97 -0.07
C LEU A 159 14.88 -5.41 1.26
N VAL A 160 14.42 -6.66 1.38
CA VAL A 160 13.95 -7.24 2.66
C VAL A 160 15.08 -7.25 3.69
N ASP A 161 16.27 -7.76 3.33
CA ASP A 161 17.43 -7.78 4.24
C ASP A 161 17.84 -6.38 4.69
N ALA A 162 17.86 -5.42 3.77
CA ALA A 162 18.18 -4.03 4.09
C ALA A 162 17.07 -3.37 4.93
N GLY A 163 15.81 -3.66 4.61
CA GLY A 163 14.63 -3.17 5.32
C GLY A 163 14.54 -3.68 6.75
N MET A 164 14.85 -4.97 6.98
CA MET A 164 14.91 -5.54 8.33
C MET A 164 15.94 -4.84 9.20
N ARG A 165 17.13 -4.54 8.66
CA ARG A 165 18.16 -3.78 9.39
C ARG A 165 17.76 -2.33 9.68
N ALA A 166 16.97 -1.72 8.80
CA ALA A 166 16.55 -0.32 8.91
C ALA A 166 15.18 -0.13 9.60
N GLY A 167 14.48 -1.22 9.93
CA GLY A 167 13.11 -1.17 10.45
C GLY A 167 12.09 -0.68 9.42
N ILE A 168 12.35 -0.83 8.11
CA ILE A 168 11.47 -0.39 7.02
C ILE A 168 10.83 -1.61 6.33
N PRO A 169 9.49 -1.76 6.39
CA PRO A 169 8.80 -2.84 5.70
C PRO A 169 8.94 -2.76 4.18
N VAL A 170 8.92 -3.94 3.54
CA VAL A 170 8.97 -4.06 2.07
C VAL A 170 7.63 -4.56 1.55
N LEU A 171 7.07 -3.83 0.59
CA LEU A 171 5.92 -4.22 -0.21
C LEU A 171 6.41 -4.99 -1.45
N GLY A 172 6.05 -6.27 -1.57
CA GLY A 172 6.18 -7.01 -2.82
C GLY A 172 5.01 -6.70 -3.76
N VAL A 173 5.31 -6.19 -4.94
CA VAL A 173 4.30 -5.88 -5.97
C VAL A 173 4.35 -6.96 -7.04
N THR A 174 3.35 -7.83 -7.10
CA THR A 174 3.30 -8.86 -8.13
C THR A 174 2.93 -8.25 -9.49
N ALA A 175 3.76 -8.49 -10.47
CA ALA A 175 3.50 -8.13 -11.86
C ALA A 175 3.28 -9.41 -12.68
N VAL A 176 2.29 -9.37 -13.57
CA VAL A 176 1.95 -10.50 -14.41
C VAL A 176 2.66 -10.36 -15.75
N GLY A 177 3.42 -11.37 -16.16
CA GLY A 177 4.00 -11.43 -17.51
C GLY A 177 2.92 -11.38 -18.59
N LYS A 178 3.30 -10.94 -19.82
CA LYS A 178 2.36 -10.77 -20.93
C LYS A 178 1.58 -12.03 -21.28
N ASP A 179 2.22 -13.19 -21.15
CA ASP A 179 1.71 -14.50 -21.53
C ASP A 179 1.07 -15.28 -20.38
N MET A 180 0.98 -14.66 -19.18
CA MET A 180 0.45 -15.31 -17.99
C MET A 180 -1.03 -15.01 -17.79
N VAL A 181 -1.81 -16.05 -17.50
CA VAL A 181 -3.23 -15.93 -17.17
C VAL A 181 -3.37 -15.38 -15.74
N ARG A 182 -4.17 -14.33 -15.59
CA ARG A 182 -4.52 -13.78 -14.28
C ARG A 182 -5.63 -14.60 -13.64
N ASP A 183 -5.28 -15.72 -13.06
CA ASP A 183 -6.19 -16.57 -12.29
C ASP A 183 -5.75 -16.73 -10.84
N ALA A 184 -6.59 -17.33 -10.01
CA ALA A 184 -6.29 -17.54 -8.59
C ALA A 184 -5.07 -18.44 -8.38
N LYS A 185 -4.84 -19.43 -9.26
CA LYS A 185 -3.69 -20.34 -9.15
C LYS A 185 -2.37 -19.58 -9.31
N TYR A 186 -2.30 -18.73 -10.34
CA TYR A 186 -1.12 -17.89 -10.56
C TYR A 186 -0.94 -16.86 -9.44
N MET A 187 -2.04 -16.20 -9.00
CA MET A 187 -1.96 -15.21 -7.92
C MET A 187 -1.49 -15.83 -6.60
N ARG A 188 -1.95 -17.04 -6.25
CA ARG A 188 -1.44 -17.77 -5.08
C ARG A 188 0.06 -18.00 -5.14
N LEU A 189 0.58 -18.41 -6.28
CA LEU A 189 2.01 -18.60 -6.49
C LEU A 189 2.76 -17.28 -6.28
N ALA A 190 2.35 -16.22 -6.95
CA ALA A 190 3.05 -14.93 -6.93
C ALA A 190 3.04 -14.27 -5.55
N VAL A 191 1.91 -14.25 -4.86
CA VAL A 191 1.84 -13.67 -3.50
C VAL A 191 2.63 -14.52 -2.49
N ARG A 192 2.64 -15.84 -2.67
CA ARG A 192 3.36 -16.76 -1.79
C ARG A 192 4.87 -16.60 -1.93
N ILE A 193 5.40 -16.45 -3.14
CA ILE A 193 6.81 -16.14 -3.39
C ILE A 193 7.20 -14.86 -2.65
N CYS A 194 6.43 -13.78 -2.81
CA CYS A 194 6.72 -12.52 -2.12
C CYS A 194 6.74 -12.68 -0.60
N ALA A 195 5.75 -13.36 -0.03
CA ALA A 195 5.62 -13.54 1.41
C ALA A 195 6.70 -14.45 2.01
N GLU A 196 7.00 -15.58 1.36
CA GLU A 196 8.05 -16.52 1.81
C GLU A 196 9.45 -15.88 1.78
N LEU A 197 9.67 -14.93 0.90
CA LEU A 197 10.92 -14.18 0.79
C LEU A 197 10.96 -12.91 1.66
N GLY A 198 9.96 -12.71 2.52
CA GLY A 198 9.98 -11.73 3.59
C GLY A 198 9.30 -10.41 3.31
N ALA A 199 8.52 -10.28 2.23
CA ALA A 199 7.67 -9.10 2.05
C ALA A 199 6.74 -8.93 3.25
N ALA A 200 6.65 -7.72 3.80
CA ALA A 200 5.80 -7.42 4.94
C ALA A 200 4.31 -7.36 4.58
N PHE A 201 4.01 -7.04 3.33
CA PHE A 201 2.69 -7.11 2.71
C PHE A 201 2.87 -7.22 1.19
N VAL A 202 1.80 -7.60 0.48
CA VAL A 202 1.86 -7.86 -0.96
C VAL A 202 0.77 -7.10 -1.69
N LYS A 203 1.14 -6.47 -2.81
CA LYS A 203 0.18 -5.91 -3.78
C LYS A 203 0.01 -6.91 -4.93
N THR A 204 -1.25 -7.27 -5.20
CA THR A 204 -1.59 -8.17 -6.30
C THR A 204 -2.88 -7.75 -7.00
N TYR A 205 -3.27 -8.44 -8.05
CA TYR A 205 -4.53 -8.18 -8.73
C TYR A 205 -5.68 -8.95 -8.08
N TYR A 206 -6.85 -8.33 -8.07
CA TYR A 206 -8.09 -9.05 -7.79
C TYR A 206 -8.43 -9.98 -8.95
N VAL A 207 -8.89 -11.17 -8.63
CA VAL A 207 -9.47 -12.14 -9.56
C VAL A 207 -10.86 -12.54 -9.05
N GLU A 208 -11.82 -12.63 -9.96
CA GLU A 208 -13.21 -12.83 -9.56
C GLU A 208 -13.45 -14.21 -8.95
N GLN A 209 -12.81 -15.23 -9.51
CA GLN A 209 -12.96 -16.61 -9.04
C GLN A 209 -11.88 -16.96 -8.02
N ASP A 210 -12.30 -17.53 -6.87
CA ASP A 210 -11.43 -18.12 -5.85
C ASP A 210 -10.37 -17.16 -5.24
N PHE A 211 -10.68 -15.85 -5.17
CA PHE A 211 -9.74 -14.87 -4.58
C PHE A 211 -9.52 -15.10 -3.08
N GLU A 212 -10.50 -15.63 -2.38
CA GLU A 212 -10.39 -16.03 -0.98
C GLU A 212 -9.27 -17.06 -0.74
N SER A 213 -8.98 -17.93 -1.70
CA SER A 213 -7.84 -18.84 -1.61
C SER A 213 -6.50 -18.11 -1.74
N VAL A 214 -6.46 -17.02 -2.52
CA VAL A 214 -5.25 -16.17 -2.66
C VAL A 214 -4.94 -15.49 -1.32
N THR A 215 -5.94 -14.90 -0.69
CA THR A 215 -5.77 -14.21 0.60
C THR A 215 -5.50 -15.18 1.74
N ALA A 216 -6.16 -16.35 1.76
CA ALA A 216 -5.95 -17.38 2.78
C ALA A 216 -4.55 -18.00 2.73
N SER A 217 -4.02 -18.23 1.51
CA SER A 217 -2.70 -18.85 1.32
C SER A 217 -1.51 -17.90 1.56
N CYS A 218 -1.73 -16.59 1.63
CA CYS A 218 -0.68 -15.61 1.88
C CYS A 218 -0.58 -15.29 3.38
N PRO A 219 0.57 -15.50 4.05
CA PRO A 219 0.72 -15.27 5.49
C PRO A 219 0.84 -13.79 5.89
N VAL A 220 0.90 -12.86 4.92
CA VAL A 220 0.98 -11.41 5.15
C VAL A 220 -0.22 -10.69 4.52
N PRO A 221 -0.48 -9.41 4.86
CA PRO A 221 -1.59 -8.67 4.28
C PRO A 221 -1.49 -8.54 2.76
N ILE A 222 -2.63 -8.62 2.09
CA ILE A 222 -2.75 -8.35 0.66
C ILE A 222 -3.51 -7.04 0.44
N VAL A 223 -2.98 -6.18 -0.41
CA VAL A 223 -3.68 -5.03 -0.99
C VAL A 223 -3.89 -5.25 -2.49
N ILE A 224 -5.05 -4.89 -3.02
CA ILE A 224 -5.33 -5.09 -4.44
C ILE A 224 -4.92 -3.89 -5.29
N ALA A 225 -4.34 -4.17 -6.45
CA ALA A 225 -4.08 -3.18 -7.49
C ALA A 225 -5.39 -2.82 -8.22
N GLY A 226 -5.54 -1.55 -8.59
CA GLY A 226 -6.70 -1.09 -9.37
C GLY A 226 -6.74 -1.59 -10.82
N GLY A 227 -5.59 -1.96 -11.37
CA GLY A 227 -5.51 -2.41 -12.76
C GLY A 227 -5.77 -1.28 -13.78
N LYS A 228 -6.47 -1.60 -14.86
CA LYS A 228 -6.95 -0.61 -15.85
C LYS A 228 -8.06 0.24 -15.23
N LYS A 229 -8.31 1.44 -15.79
CA LYS A 229 -9.51 2.23 -15.46
C LYS A 229 -10.77 1.41 -15.77
N LEU A 230 -11.63 1.31 -14.78
CA LEU A 230 -12.97 0.72 -14.83
C LEU A 230 -14.03 1.81 -14.67
N PRO A 231 -15.27 1.60 -15.08
CA PRO A 231 -16.41 2.40 -14.62
C PRO A 231 -16.44 2.47 -13.08
N GLU A 232 -16.86 3.60 -12.52
CA GLU A 232 -16.84 3.82 -11.07
C GLU A 232 -17.61 2.75 -10.27
N PRO A 233 -18.81 2.30 -10.69
CA PRO A 233 -19.51 1.21 -9.98
C PRO A 233 -18.70 -0.09 -9.95
N GLU A 234 -18.06 -0.45 -11.06
CA GLU A 234 -17.26 -1.67 -11.17
C GLU A 234 -15.99 -1.60 -10.31
N ALA A 235 -15.36 -0.42 -10.25
CA ALA A 235 -14.20 -0.22 -9.39
C ALA A 235 -14.55 -0.31 -7.90
N LEU A 236 -15.72 0.18 -7.50
CA LEU A 236 -16.23 0.06 -6.13
C LEU A 236 -16.63 -1.38 -5.80
N ASP A 237 -17.24 -2.08 -6.76
CA ASP A 237 -17.59 -3.50 -6.62
C ASP A 237 -16.33 -4.37 -6.46
N MET A 238 -15.32 -4.15 -7.31
CA MET A 238 -14.02 -4.82 -7.20
C MET A 238 -13.38 -4.60 -5.82
N ALA A 239 -13.39 -3.37 -5.31
CA ALA A 239 -12.83 -3.06 -3.99
C ALA A 239 -13.61 -3.79 -2.88
N TYR A 240 -14.94 -3.76 -2.92
CA TYR A 240 -15.79 -4.44 -1.95
C TYR A 240 -15.57 -5.96 -1.96
N ASN A 241 -15.58 -6.57 -3.14
CA ASN A 241 -15.39 -8.00 -3.29
C ASN A 241 -14.00 -8.45 -2.82
N ALA A 242 -12.96 -7.68 -3.10
CA ALA A 242 -11.62 -7.99 -2.61
C ALA A 242 -11.56 -7.93 -1.06
N ILE A 243 -12.12 -6.88 -0.46
CA ILE A 243 -12.15 -6.72 1.01
C ILE A 243 -12.96 -7.83 1.67
N SER A 244 -14.15 -8.14 1.15
CA SER A 244 -15.01 -9.20 1.70
C SER A 244 -14.39 -10.60 1.59
N ARG A 245 -13.44 -10.79 0.66
CA ARG A 245 -12.68 -12.03 0.45
C ARG A 245 -11.27 -12.00 1.06
N GLY A 246 -11.03 -11.11 2.02
CA GLY A 246 -9.85 -11.14 2.89
C GLY A 246 -8.69 -10.23 2.50
N ALA A 247 -8.84 -9.34 1.52
CA ALA A 247 -7.85 -8.29 1.28
C ALA A 247 -7.83 -7.28 2.44
N SER A 248 -6.65 -6.79 2.77
CA SER A 248 -6.43 -5.79 3.83
C SER A 248 -6.46 -4.35 3.29
N GLY A 249 -6.84 -4.16 2.04
CA GLY A 249 -6.94 -2.82 1.46
C GLY A 249 -6.81 -2.79 -0.05
N VAL A 250 -6.72 -1.57 -0.54
CA VAL A 250 -6.50 -1.28 -1.96
C VAL A 250 -5.25 -0.41 -2.14
N ASP A 251 -4.57 -0.59 -3.26
CA ASP A 251 -3.52 0.31 -3.74
C ASP A 251 -3.83 0.68 -5.18
N MET A 252 -4.71 1.68 -5.32
CA MET A 252 -5.34 2.10 -6.56
C MET A 252 -4.81 3.45 -7.03
N GLY A 253 -4.65 3.58 -8.34
CA GLY A 253 -4.29 4.84 -9.01
C GLY A 253 -5.39 5.27 -9.97
N ARG A 254 -5.35 4.75 -11.20
CA ARG A 254 -6.23 5.15 -12.32
C ARG A 254 -7.72 5.11 -12.02
N ASN A 255 -8.19 4.14 -11.25
CA ASN A 255 -9.60 4.07 -10.85
C ASN A 255 -10.02 5.20 -9.89
N ILE A 256 -9.07 5.90 -9.29
CA ILE A 256 -9.31 7.07 -8.45
C ILE A 256 -9.10 8.36 -9.27
N PHE A 257 -7.87 8.63 -9.72
CA PHE A 257 -7.54 9.93 -10.29
C PHE A 257 -8.00 10.13 -11.75
N GLN A 258 -8.41 9.07 -12.45
CA GLN A 258 -9.06 9.14 -13.77
C GLN A 258 -10.59 9.03 -13.69
N SER A 259 -11.17 9.09 -12.48
CA SER A 259 -12.62 9.19 -12.31
C SER A 259 -13.11 10.58 -12.72
N ASP A 260 -14.37 10.68 -13.12
CA ASP A 260 -15.01 11.97 -13.41
C ASP A 260 -15.01 12.91 -12.21
N ALA A 261 -14.99 12.38 -10.97
CA ALA A 261 -14.88 13.12 -9.72
C ALA A 261 -13.90 12.45 -8.76
N PRO A 262 -12.57 12.64 -8.93
CA PRO A 262 -11.54 11.89 -8.21
C PRO A 262 -11.65 12.00 -6.69
N THR A 263 -11.98 13.18 -6.17
CA THR A 263 -12.15 13.40 -4.72
C THR A 263 -13.36 12.64 -4.16
N ALA A 264 -14.46 12.59 -4.89
CA ALA A 264 -15.62 11.77 -4.52
C ALA A 264 -15.29 10.28 -4.59
N MET A 265 -14.54 9.87 -5.62
CA MET A 265 -14.17 8.47 -5.82
C MET A 265 -13.27 7.93 -4.70
N ILE A 266 -12.22 8.64 -4.31
CA ILE A 266 -11.37 8.18 -3.21
C ILE A 266 -12.13 8.10 -1.89
N GLN A 267 -13.07 9.00 -1.63
CA GLN A 267 -13.90 8.97 -0.44
C GLN A 267 -14.87 7.78 -0.47
N ALA A 268 -15.48 7.47 -1.62
CA ALA A 268 -16.33 6.30 -1.79
C ALA A 268 -15.53 5.00 -1.57
N VAL A 269 -14.32 4.89 -2.13
CA VAL A 269 -13.41 3.76 -1.89
C VAL A 269 -13.07 3.63 -0.40
N ARG A 270 -12.85 4.72 0.32
CA ARG A 270 -12.62 4.68 1.78
C ARG A 270 -13.81 4.12 2.54
N LYS A 271 -15.03 4.51 2.17
CA LYS A 271 -16.26 3.96 2.76
C LYS A 271 -16.37 2.44 2.55
N VAL A 272 -16.05 1.98 1.34
CA VAL A 272 -16.00 0.54 1.05
C VAL A 272 -14.95 -0.17 1.92
N VAL A 273 -13.72 0.35 1.93
CA VAL A 273 -12.58 -0.33 2.56
C VAL A 273 -12.68 -0.32 4.09
N HIS A 274 -12.94 0.84 4.70
CA HIS A 274 -12.89 0.97 6.17
C HIS A 274 -14.22 0.71 6.86
N GLU A 275 -15.34 1.05 6.20
CA GLU A 275 -16.68 0.98 6.81
C GLU A 275 -17.50 -0.22 6.27
N GLY A 276 -17.01 -0.91 5.23
CA GLY A 276 -17.72 -2.05 4.63
C GLY A 276 -18.98 -1.64 3.84
N MET A 277 -19.04 -0.37 3.40
CA MET A 277 -20.17 0.14 2.62
C MET A 277 -20.36 -0.70 1.35
N LYS A 278 -21.58 -1.11 1.06
CA LYS A 278 -21.90 -1.92 -0.11
C LYS A 278 -21.71 -1.14 -1.42
N PRO A 279 -21.39 -1.78 -2.54
CA PRO A 279 -21.07 -1.10 -3.80
C PRO A 279 -22.13 -0.12 -4.27
N LYS A 280 -23.39 -0.50 -4.20
CA LYS A 280 -24.52 0.37 -4.60
C LYS A 280 -24.59 1.63 -3.75
N GLU A 281 -24.49 1.49 -2.43
CA GLU A 281 -24.51 2.62 -1.49
C GLU A 281 -23.29 3.52 -1.68
N ALA A 282 -22.12 2.93 -1.93
CA ALA A 282 -20.88 3.65 -2.20
C ALA A 282 -20.96 4.44 -3.52
N PHE A 283 -21.61 3.87 -4.53
CA PHE A 283 -21.83 4.58 -5.80
C PHE A 283 -22.86 5.72 -5.65
N GLU A 284 -23.93 5.52 -4.89
CA GLU A 284 -24.89 6.60 -4.55
C GLU A 284 -24.20 7.73 -3.76
N PHE A 285 -23.29 7.38 -2.84
CA PHE A 285 -22.46 8.35 -2.14
C PHE A 285 -21.54 9.11 -3.10
N TYR A 286 -20.86 8.40 -4.02
CA TYR A 286 -20.03 9.02 -5.05
C TYR A 286 -20.82 10.03 -5.90
N GLU A 287 -21.98 9.63 -6.41
CA GLU A 287 -22.85 10.49 -7.24
C GLU A 287 -23.33 11.73 -6.48
N LYS A 288 -23.64 11.59 -5.20
CA LYS A 288 -24.03 12.72 -4.33
C LYS A 288 -22.88 13.71 -4.17
N MET A 289 -21.68 13.20 -3.87
CA MET A 289 -20.48 14.03 -3.70
C MET A 289 -20.04 14.70 -5.01
N LYS A 290 -20.18 14.00 -6.15
CA LYS A 290 -19.91 14.55 -7.49
C LYS A 290 -20.76 15.76 -7.83
N LYS A 291 -22.02 15.78 -7.38
CA LYS A 291 -22.95 16.90 -7.60
C LYS A 291 -22.73 18.09 -6.65
N SER A 292 -22.00 17.88 -5.56
CA SER A 292 -21.75 18.88 -4.51
C SER A 292 -20.45 19.66 -4.71
N ASN A 293 -19.59 19.20 -5.61
CA ASN A 293 -18.34 19.80 -6.04
C ASN A 293 -18.48 20.40 -7.45
#